data_62e310be05fe2c70491d3ee8769348cd
#
_entry.id   62e310be05fe2c70491d3ee8769348cd
#
_cell.length_a   1.000
_cell.length_b   1.000
_cell.length_c   1.000
_cell.angle_alpha   90.00
_cell.angle_beta   90.00
_cell.angle_gamma   90.00
#
_symmetry.space_group_name_H-M   'P 1'
#
loop_
_entity.id
_entity.type
_entity.pdbx_description
1 polymer ?
#
loop_
_entity_poly.entity_id
_entity_poly.type
_entity_poly.pdbx_seq_one_letter_code
_entity_poly.pdbx_strand_id
1 'polypeptide(L)'
;IGNLTARKHYTAKDKIEAANQALAAGIATNCGDTYNDKEVIQAAKDGRINMVNLDNVCRTMLATMFRNELFEKNPCKPLDWNKIYPGWNSDRHREMARQAARESIVMLENKDNLLPLSKTLKTIAVLGPGADDLQPGDYTPKLQPGQLKSVLSGIKAAVGKQTKVLYEQGCDFTTPDATNIPKAVKAASQSDVVVMVLGDCSTSEATNNVRKTCGENNDWATLILPGKQQELLEAVCATGKPVVLILQAGRPYDLLKASEMCKAILVNWLPGQEGGPATADVLFGDYNPGGRLPMTFPRHVGQLPLYYNFKTSGRRYEYVDMEFYPLYRFGYGLSYTSFEYSDLKIQEKSNGNVMVQATVKNVGGCAGDEVAQLYITDMYASVKTRVMELKDFTRIHLQPGESKNVSFELTPYDISLLNDRMDRVVEKGEFKVMVGGMSPDYVAKDRIKDSVGYSDNKKGVTGMLDYTHEFGADFTLAVSKVEENLTNNQKTVWISVKNVGTLMDTGKVEMFVDGKKAGDVVHYELAPGEEKLIPFNLNKDNDKSVAFTTKYKMLPI
;
A
#
# COMPACT_ATOMS: atom_id res chain seq x y z
N ILE A 1 6.59 2.33 21.69
CA ILE A 1 5.82 2.60 22.93
C ILE A 1 6.10 4.01 23.43
N GLY A 2 7.35 4.45 23.55
CA GLY A 2 7.71 5.78 24.04
C GLY A 2 7.01 6.96 23.35
N ASN A 3 6.59 6.78 22.09
CA ASN A 3 5.87 7.81 21.34
C ASN A 3 4.42 8.05 21.82
N LEU A 4 3.83 7.15 22.64
CA LEU A 4 2.50 7.35 23.21
C LEU A 4 2.47 8.51 24.23
N THR A 5 3.62 8.89 24.78
CA THR A 5 3.74 9.98 25.74
C THR A 5 3.58 11.37 25.12
N ALA A 6 3.63 12.40 25.95
CA ALA A 6 3.52 13.82 25.57
C ALA A 6 4.52 14.31 24.51
N ARG A 7 5.49 13.48 24.10
CA ARG A 7 6.45 13.86 23.03
C ARG A 7 5.87 13.78 21.62
N LYS A 8 4.88 12.89 21.37
CA LYS A 8 4.35 12.71 20.01
C LYS A 8 2.84 12.51 19.96
N HIS A 9 2.27 11.53 20.70
CA HIS A 9 0.86 11.15 20.53
C HIS A 9 -0.08 11.63 21.63
N TYR A 10 0.44 11.99 22.79
CA TYR A 10 -0.32 12.51 23.95
C TYR A 10 -1.42 11.55 24.46
N THR A 11 -1.31 10.25 24.18
CA THR A 11 -2.28 9.24 24.65
C THR A 11 -1.91 8.65 25.99
N ALA A 12 -0.68 8.87 26.45
CA ALA A 12 -0.19 8.49 27.77
C ALA A 12 0.53 9.68 28.42
N LYS A 13 0.25 9.92 29.70
CA LYS A 13 0.86 11.01 30.47
C LYS A 13 2.34 10.78 30.75
N ASP A 14 2.72 9.51 30.95
CA ASP A 14 4.06 9.09 31.30
C ASP A 14 4.40 7.71 30.70
N LYS A 15 5.64 7.24 30.93
CA LYS A 15 6.11 5.94 30.42
C LYS A 15 5.38 4.75 31.06
N ILE A 16 4.91 4.89 32.29
CA ILE A 16 4.22 3.81 33.02
C ILE A 16 2.85 3.59 32.40
N GLU A 17 2.11 4.67 32.12
CA GLU A 17 0.84 4.60 31.43
C GLU A 17 1.03 4.08 30.00
N ALA A 18 2.05 4.54 29.27
CA ALA A 18 2.38 4.04 27.94
C ALA A 18 2.68 2.53 27.93
N ALA A 19 3.43 2.05 28.95
CA ALA A 19 3.70 0.62 29.11
C ALA A 19 2.41 -0.17 29.40
N ASN A 20 1.53 0.31 30.27
CA ASN A 20 0.25 -0.34 30.56
C ASN A 20 -0.65 -0.40 29.33
N GLN A 21 -0.74 0.68 28.54
CA GLN A 21 -1.52 0.68 27.28
C GLN A 21 -0.97 -0.34 26.28
N ALA A 22 0.36 -0.39 26.13
CA ALA A 22 1.00 -1.34 25.22
C ALA A 22 0.81 -2.81 25.66
N LEU A 23 0.95 -3.09 26.97
CA LEU A 23 0.71 -4.43 27.52
C LEU A 23 -0.75 -4.85 27.37
N ALA A 24 -1.69 -3.93 27.58
CA ALA A 24 -3.12 -4.20 27.37
C ALA A 24 -3.44 -4.50 25.89
N ALA A 25 -2.71 -3.88 24.96
CA ALA A 25 -2.80 -4.16 23.53
C ALA A 25 -2.06 -5.44 23.10
N GLY A 26 -1.41 -6.17 24.03
CA GLY A 26 -0.69 -7.40 23.72
C GLY A 26 0.69 -7.21 23.10
N ILE A 27 1.28 -6.00 23.18
CA ILE A 27 2.62 -5.72 22.66
C ILE A 27 3.67 -6.31 23.60
N ALA A 28 4.26 -7.43 23.20
CA ALA A 28 5.24 -8.16 24.01
C ALA A 28 6.67 -7.61 23.91
N THR A 29 7.01 -6.94 22.81
CA THR A 29 8.34 -6.34 22.59
C THR A 29 8.21 -4.96 21.96
N ASN A 30 9.27 -4.16 22.03
CA ASN A 30 9.36 -2.90 21.31
C ASN A 30 10.79 -2.65 20.78
N CYS A 31 10.92 -1.78 19.81
CA CYS A 31 12.22 -1.34 19.27
C CYS A 31 12.89 -0.22 20.10
N GLY A 32 12.44 0.04 21.32
CA GLY A 32 12.97 1.06 22.21
C GLY A 32 13.11 0.54 23.63
N ASP A 33 13.46 1.41 24.55
CA ASP A 33 13.83 1.04 25.92
C ASP A 33 12.71 1.15 26.95
N THR A 34 11.44 1.35 26.52
CA THR A 34 10.33 1.64 27.45
C THR A 34 10.15 0.56 28.51
N TYR A 35 10.17 -0.73 28.13
CA TYR A 35 10.06 -1.83 29.10
C TYR A 35 11.31 -2.03 29.96
N ASN A 36 12.47 -1.59 29.47
CA ASN A 36 13.74 -1.64 30.20
C ASN A 36 14.00 -0.37 31.04
N ASP A 37 13.11 0.61 31.00
CA ASP A 37 13.22 1.84 31.75
C ASP A 37 13.11 1.56 33.25
N LYS A 38 14.02 2.13 34.04
CA LYS A 38 14.11 1.90 35.51
C LYS A 38 12.81 2.29 36.24
N GLU A 39 12.12 3.34 35.76
CA GLU A 39 10.84 3.78 36.36
C GLU A 39 9.73 2.78 36.09
N VAL A 40 9.67 2.20 34.85
CA VAL A 40 8.70 1.18 34.48
C VAL A 40 8.95 -0.12 35.23
N ILE A 41 10.21 -0.55 35.35
CA ILE A 41 10.59 -1.73 36.14
C ILE A 41 10.22 -1.54 37.61
N GLN A 42 10.49 -0.36 38.19
CA GLN A 42 10.10 -0.07 39.56
C GLN A 42 8.58 -0.02 39.72
N ALA A 43 7.88 0.55 38.75
CA ALA A 43 6.42 0.57 38.74
C ALA A 43 5.79 -0.84 38.71
N ALA A 44 6.44 -1.79 38.05
CA ALA A 44 6.01 -3.20 38.05
C ALA A 44 6.17 -3.80 39.46
N LYS A 45 7.28 -3.53 40.13
CA LYS A 45 7.53 -3.98 41.51
C LYS A 45 6.56 -3.35 42.51
N ASP A 46 6.17 -2.11 42.31
CA ASP A 46 5.24 -1.35 43.13
C ASP A 46 3.76 -1.64 42.82
N GLY A 47 3.47 -2.55 41.90
CA GLY A 47 2.10 -2.90 41.49
C GLY A 47 1.39 -1.85 40.63
N ARG A 48 2.11 -0.88 40.05
CA ARG A 48 1.55 0.15 39.14
C ARG A 48 1.49 -0.30 37.69
N ILE A 49 2.04 -1.46 37.36
CA ILE A 49 1.88 -2.14 36.08
C ILE A 49 0.83 -3.24 36.24
N ASN A 50 -0.05 -3.38 35.26
CA ASN A 50 -1.02 -4.47 35.24
C ASN A 50 -0.30 -5.81 34.99
N MET A 51 -0.16 -6.59 36.08
CA MET A 51 0.57 -7.85 36.04
C MET A 51 -0.11 -8.92 35.20
N VAL A 52 -1.44 -8.92 35.08
CA VAL A 52 -2.16 -9.86 34.20
C VAL A 52 -1.79 -9.65 32.74
N ASN A 53 -1.76 -8.39 32.31
CA ASN A 53 -1.34 -8.04 30.94
C ASN A 53 0.13 -8.37 30.72
N LEU A 54 0.99 -8.09 31.70
CA LEU A 54 2.41 -8.45 31.63
C LEU A 54 2.60 -9.98 31.52
N ASP A 55 1.90 -10.77 32.35
CA ASP A 55 1.96 -12.23 32.28
C ASP A 55 1.47 -12.76 30.93
N ASN A 56 0.43 -12.18 30.35
CA ASN A 56 -0.10 -12.60 29.05
C ASN A 56 0.93 -12.37 27.94
N VAL A 57 1.58 -11.20 27.89
CA VAL A 57 2.62 -10.95 26.87
C VAL A 57 3.88 -11.79 27.13
N CYS A 58 4.24 -12.04 28.39
CA CYS A 58 5.33 -12.95 28.75
C CYS A 58 5.03 -14.39 28.27
N ARG A 59 3.81 -14.89 28.46
CA ARG A 59 3.40 -16.21 27.96
C ARG A 59 3.52 -16.29 26.44
N THR A 60 3.11 -15.24 25.72
CA THR A 60 3.24 -15.16 24.25
C THR A 60 4.70 -15.23 23.81
N MET A 61 5.57 -14.47 24.47
CA MET A 61 7.03 -14.51 24.22
C MET A 61 7.62 -15.88 24.50
N LEU A 62 7.36 -16.42 25.70
CA LEU A 62 7.87 -17.73 26.12
C LEU A 62 7.36 -18.85 25.19
N ALA A 63 6.08 -18.83 24.81
CA ALA A 63 5.52 -19.81 23.86
C ALA A 63 6.24 -19.74 22.50
N THR A 64 6.58 -18.54 22.03
CA THR A 64 7.35 -18.37 20.79
C THR A 64 8.77 -18.91 20.96
N MET A 65 9.42 -18.63 22.10
CA MET A 65 10.75 -19.14 22.40
C MET A 65 10.77 -20.67 22.51
N PHE A 66 9.76 -21.30 23.14
CA PHE A 66 9.61 -22.76 23.20
C PHE A 66 9.39 -23.36 21.81
N ARG A 67 8.53 -22.77 20.98
CA ARG A 67 8.32 -23.24 19.60
C ARG A 67 9.58 -23.18 18.73
N ASN A 68 10.47 -22.26 19.04
CA ASN A 68 11.77 -22.11 18.36
C ASN A 68 12.90 -22.84 19.07
N GLU A 69 12.59 -23.73 20.04
CA GLU A 69 13.56 -24.59 20.74
C GLU A 69 14.71 -23.82 21.44
N LEU A 70 14.46 -22.55 21.84
CA LEU A 70 15.49 -21.70 22.43
C LEU A 70 15.91 -22.13 23.86
N PHE A 71 15.15 -23.04 24.49
CA PHE A 71 15.44 -23.57 25.84
C PHE A 71 16.12 -24.95 25.81
N GLU A 72 16.34 -25.51 24.63
CA GLU A 72 17.01 -26.79 24.49
C GLU A 72 18.51 -26.69 24.84
N LYS A 73 19.11 -27.83 25.25
CA LYS A 73 20.54 -27.87 25.65
C LYS A 73 21.53 -27.44 24.54
N ASN A 74 21.09 -27.47 23.30
CA ASN A 74 21.80 -26.92 22.14
C ASN A 74 20.83 -25.99 21.37
N PRO A 75 20.53 -24.79 21.93
CA PRO A 75 19.74 -23.83 21.19
C PRO A 75 20.48 -23.56 19.88
N CYS A 76 19.72 -23.43 18.81
CA CYS A 76 20.18 -23.22 17.44
C CYS A 76 21.66 -22.83 17.35
N LYS A 77 22.53 -23.73 16.90
CA LYS A 77 23.90 -23.32 16.55
C LYS A 77 23.79 -22.10 15.65
N PRO A 78 24.63 -21.08 15.84
CA PRO A 78 24.66 -19.95 14.93
C PRO A 78 24.63 -20.51 13.52
N LEU A 79 23.61 -20.14 12.74
CA LEU A 79 23.47 -20.63 11.39
C LEU A 79 24.73 -20.23 10.63
N ASP A 80 25.49 -21.22 10.16
CA ASP A 80 26.53 -20.92 9.17
C ASP A 80 25.83 -20.55 7.87
N TRP A 81 25.64 -19.26 7.67
CA TRP A 81 24.95 -18.70 6.52
C TRP A 81 25.53 -19.22 5.20
N ASN A 82 26.83 -19.49 5.15
CA ASN A 82 27.48 -20.05 3.97
C ASN A 82 27.07 -21.52 3.71
N LYS A 83 26.69 -22.26 4.75
CA LYS A 83 26.20 -23.65 4.62
C LYS A 83 24.70 -23.73 4.38
N ILE A 84 23.94 -22.82 4.97
CA ILE A 84 22.46 -22.85 4.92
C ILE A 84 21.94 -22.15 3.68
N TYR A 85 22.61 -21.08 3.26
CA TYR A 85 22.27 -20.33 2.04
C TYR A 85 23.44 -20.29 1.06
N PRO A 86 23.94 -21.44 0.57
CA PRO A 86 24.97 -21.43 -0.48
C PRO A 86 24.49 -20.72 -1.75
N GLY A 87 23.18 -20.44 -1.84
CA GLY A 87 22.55 -19.71 -2.93
C GLY A 87 22.10 -18.29 -2.59
N TRP A 88 22.53 -17.69 -1.45
CA TRP A 88 22.18 -16.29 -1.17
C TRP A 88 22.70 -15.38 -2.30
N ASN A 89 21.80 -14.53 -2.83
CA ASN A 89 22.05 -13.73 -4.03
C ASN A 89 22.48 -14.55 -5.26
N SER A 90 21.98 -15.80 -5.36
CA SER A 90 22.19 -16.68 -6.52
C SER A 90 21.51 -16.12 -7.77
N ASP A 91 21.84 -16.69 -8.94
CA ASP A 91 21.19 -16.32 -10.20
C ASP A 91 19.66 -16.47 -10.13
N ARG A 92 19.17 -17.50 -9.43
CA ARG A 92 17.74 -17.68 -9.19
C ARG A 92 17.14 -16.52 -8.38
N HIS A 93 17.79 -16.08 -7.30
CA HIS A 93 17.30 -14.94 -6.49
C HIS A 93 17.32 -13.64 -7.29
N ARG A 94 18.36 -13.44 -8.10
CA ARG A 94 18.46 -12.26 -8.97
C ARG A 94 17.41 -12.26 -10.08
N GLU A 95 17.11 -13.44 -10.68
CA GLU A 95 16.04 -13.52 -11.67
C GLU A 95 14.66 -13.29 -11.04
N MET A 96 14.42 -13.79 -9.81
CA MET A 96 13.19 -13.46 -9.07
C MET A 96 13.08 -11.94 -8.78
N ALA A 97 14.18 -11.30 -8.37
CA ALA A 97 14.23 -9.86 -8.16
C ALA A 97 13.98 -9.07 -9.47
N ARG A 98 14.57 -9.53 -10.59
CA ARG A 98 14.35 -8.95 -11.91
C ARG A 98 12.90 -9.12 -12.36
N GLN A 99 12.31 -10.30 -12.13
CA GLN A 99 10.89 -10.53 -12.44
C GLN A 99 9.98 -9.62 -11.63
N ALA A 100 10.20 -9.50 -10.31
CA ALA A 100 9.43 -8.60 -9.46
C ALA A 100 9.57 -7.13 -9.93
N ALA A 101 10.77 -6.69 -10.29
CA ALA A 101 11.02 -5.37 -10.82
C ALA A 101 10.27 -5.14 -12.16
N ARG A 102 10.35 -6.07 -13.12
CA ARG A 102 9.62 -6.00 -14.40
C ARG A 102 8.12 -5.85 -14.19
N GLU A 103 7.56 -6.66 -13.29
CA GLU A 103 6.13 -6.69 -12.98
C GLU A 103 5.64 -5.43 -12.28
N SER A 104 6.52 -4.73 -11.54
CA SER A 104 6.18 -3.49 -10.84
C SER A 104 6.22 -2.25 -11.72
N ILE A 105 6.97 -2.26 -12.84
CA ILE A 105 7.08 -1.09 -13.72
C ILE A 105 5.73 -0.75 -14.33
N VAL A 106 5.32 0.52 -14.18
CA VAL A 106 4.08 1.06 -14.72
C VAL A 106 4.38 1.99 -15.89
N MET A 107 3.80 1.72 -17.04
CA MET A 107 3.86 2.62 -18.19
C MET A 107 2.67 3.59 -18.15
N LEU A 108 2.96 4.90 -18.01
CA LEU A 108 1.95 5.95 -17.93
C LEU A 108 1.64 6.58 -19.28
N GLU A 109 2.66 6.74 -20.13
CA GLU A 109 2.54 7.33 -21.45
C GLU A 109 3.36 6.53 -22.46
N ASN A 110 2.82 6.42 -23.69
CA ASN A 110 3.53 5.86 -24.86
C ASN A 110 2.97 6.47 -26.14
N LYS A 111 3.23 7.76 -26.37
CA LYS A 111 2.74 8.51 -27.53
C LYS A 111 3.42 8.02 -28.79
N ASP A 112 2.64 7.89 -29.82
CA ASP A 112 3.07 7.44 -31.16
C ASP A 112 3.75 6.06 -31.13
N ASN A 113 3.46 5.23 -30.12
CA ASN A 113 4.07 3.91 -29.91
C ASN A 113 5.61 3.97 -29.93
N LEU A 114 6.21 4.99 -29.30
CA LEU A 114 7.67 5.12 -29.21
C LEU A 114 8.31 3.90 -28.57
N LEU A 115 7.70 3.37 -27.52
CA LEU A 115 8.10 2.12 -26.88
C LEU A 115 7.36 0.93 -27.48
N PRO A 116 8.02 -0.23 -27.65
CA PRO A 116 9.40 -0.51 -27.30
C PRO A 116 10.42 0.12 -28.28
N LEU A 117 11.59 0.51 -27.73
CA LEU A 117 12.70 1.04 -28.53
C LEU A 117 13.36 -0.06 -29.35
N SER A 118 13.83 0.29 -30.54
CA SER A 118 14.67 -0.62 -31.34
C SER A 118 16.06 -0.77 -30.70
N LYS A 119 16.53 -2.02 -30.58
CA LYS A 119 17.91 -2.33 -30.17
C LYS A 119 18.96 -1.95 -31.22
N THR A 120 18.53 -1.49 -32.39
CA THR A 120 19.40 -1.09 -33.51
C THR A 120 19.51 0.42 -33.68
N LEU A 121 19.02 1.22 -32.73
CA LEU A 121 19.21 2.67 -32.68
C LEU A 121 20.70 3.00 -32.72
N LYS A 122 21.08 4.04 -33.47
CA LYS A 122 22.49 4.45 -33.59
C LYS A 122 23.04 5.07 -32.33
N THR A 123 22.24 5.93 -31.69
CA THR A 123 22.68 6.67 -30.50
C THR A 123 21.53 6.83 -29.51
N ILE A 124 21.76 6.43 -28.27
CA ILE A 124 20.85 6.62 -27.14
C ILE A 124 21.54 7.52 -26.12
N ALA A 125 20.92 8.63 -25.71
CA ALA A 125 21.38 9.41 -24.56
C ALA A 125 20.66 8.92 -23.29
N VAL A 126 21.41 8.58 -22.24
CA VAL A 126 20.89 8.20 -20.92
C VAL A 126 21.28 9.28 -19.94
N LEU A 127 20.30 10.02 -19.44
CA LEU A 127 20.51 11.28 -18.73
C LEU A 127 19.82 11.26 -17.35
N GLY A 128 20.28 12.13 -16.46
CA GLY A 128 19.67 12.36 -15.15
C GLY A 128 20.44 11.74 -13.99
N PRO A 129 20.17 12.21 -12.75
CA PRO A 129 20.89 11.75 -11.57
C PRO A 129 20.67 10.25 -11.26
N GLY A 130 19.49 9.69 -11.56
CA GLY A 130 19.18 8.28 -11.37
C GLY A 130 19.68 7.36 -12.47
N ALA A 131 20.30 7.89 -13.56
CA ALA A 131 20.68 7.09 -14.71
C ALA A 131 21.75 6.03 -14.38
N ASP A 132 22.76 6.40 -13.63
CA ASP A 132 23.82 5.50 -13.15
C ASP A 132 23.85 5.32 -11.63
N ASP A 133 22.91 5.93 -10.94
CA ASP A 133 22.70 5.83 -9.49
C ASP A 133 21.29 5.32 -9.20
N LEU A 134 21.12 4.00 -9.21
CA LEU A 134 19.85 3.35 -8.89
C LEU A 134 19.60 3.43 -7.38
N GLN A 135 18.46 3.97 -7.00
CA GLN A 135 18.08 4.17 -5.60
C GLN A 135 17.40 2.92 -5.02
N PRO A 136 18.02 2.24 -4.04
CA PRO A 136 17.49 0.95 -3.54
C PRO A 136 16.35 1.10 -2.53
N GLY A 137 16.13 2.30 -2.00
CA GLY A 137 15.20 2.56 -0.89
C GLY A 137 15.89 2.63 0.47
N ASP A 138 15.16 3.15 1.46
CA ASP A 138 15.64 3.21 2.84
C ASP A 138 15.68 1.81 3.48
N TYR A 139 16.47 1.65 4.53
CA TYR A 139 16.71 0.36 5.20
C TYR A 139 17.32 -0.76 4.33
N THR A 140 17.74 -0.45 3.13
CA THR A 140 18.46 -1.43 2.31
C THR A 140 19.80 -1.78 2.98
N PRO A 141 20.12 -3.08 3.14
CA PRO A 141 21.42 -3.50 3.67
C PRO A 141 22.56 -3.01 2.76
N LYS A 142 23.75 -2.85 3.34
CA LYS A 142 24.93 -2.46 2.56
C LYS A 142 25.19 -3.48 1.45
N LEU A 143 25.08 -3.00 0.21
CA LEU A 143 25.30 -3.80 -0.97
C LEU A 143 26.79 -3.87 -1.31
N GLN A 144 27.23 -4.99 -1.88
CA GLN A 144 28.57 -5.10 -2.44
C GLN A 144 28.66 -4.36 -3.78
N PRO A 145 29.83 -3.84 -4.15
CA PRO A 145 30.03 -3.22 -5.46
C PRO A 145 29.54 -4.11 -6.61
N GLY A 146 28.76 -3.54 -7.53
CA GLY A 146 28.20 -4.25 -8.69
C GLY A 146 26.96 -5.10 -8.42
N GLN A 147 26.47 -5.18 -7.19
CA GLN A 147 25.18 -5.82 -6.90
C GLN A 147 23.99 -4.98 -7.37
N LEU A 148 24.10 -3.67 -7.23
CA LEU A 148 23.07 -2.74 -7.72
C LEU A 148 23.37 -2.39 -9.17
N LYS A 149 22.44 -2.69 -10.07
CA LYS A 149 22.61 -2.47 -11.51
C LYS A 149 21.78 -1.26 -11.95
N SER A 150 22.47 -0.22 -12.41
CA SER A 150 21.86 1.02 -12.87
C SER A 150 21.09 0.84 -14.19
N VAL A 151 20.19 1.79 -14.48
CA VAL A 151 19.48 1.85 -15.77
C VAL A 151 20.46 1.98 -16.92
N LEU A 152 21.51 2.81 -16.76
CA LEU A 152 22.59 2.94 -17.74
C LEU A 152 23.28 1.60 -18.02
N SER A 153 23.58 0.82 -16.97
CA SER A 153 24.20 -0.50 -17.14
C SER A 153 23.27 -1.50 -17.84
N GLY A 154 21.97 -1.47 -17.50
CA GLY A 154 20.94 -2.28 -18.14
C GLY A 154 20.80 -1.98 -19.63
N ILE A 155 20.72 -0.70 -20.00
CA ILE A 155 20.65 -0.27 -21.40
C ILE A 155 21.90 -0.69 -22.17
N LYS A 156 23.11 -0.44 -21.61
CA LYS A 156 24.39 -0.86 -22.25
C LYS A 156 24.47 -2.37 -22.48
N ALA A 157 23.89 -3.15 -21.57
CA ALA A 157 23.88 -4.62 -21.72
C ALA A 157 22.84 -5.10 -22.75
N ALA A 158 21.72 -4.37 -22.91
CA ALA A 158 20.63 -4.76 -23.81
C ALA A 158 20.90 -4.42 -25.29
N VAL A 159 21.72 -3.39 -25.57
CA VAL A 159 22.03 -2.96 -26.94
C VAL A 159 23.33 -3.55 -27.45
N GLY A 160 23.44 -3.70 -28.76
CA GLY A 160 24.67 -4.20 -29.41
C GLY A 160 25.78 -3.14 -29.45
N LYS A 161 27.01 -3.59 -29.86
CA LYS A 161 28.18 -2.71 -29.97
C LYS A 161 28.02 -1.59 -31.00
N GLN A 162 27.08 -1.70 -31.93
CA GLN A 162 26.76 -0.70 -32.95
C GLN A 162 25.99 0.51 -32.38
N THR A 163 25.37 0.38 -31.22
CA THR A 163 24.61 1.48 -30.57
C THR A 163 25.54 2.25 -29.66
N LYS A 164 25.68 3.54 -29.93
CA LYS A 164 26.44 4.44 -29.05
C LYS A 164 25.52 4.89 -27.89
N VAL A 165 25.95 4.63 -26.66
CA VAL A 165 25.28 5.09 -25.47
C VAL A 165 26.04 6.27 -24.89
N LEU A 166 25.41 7.47 -24.92
CA LEU A 166 25.92 8.69 -24.31
C LEU A 166 25.36 8.79 -22.89
N TYR A 167 26.17 9.22 -21.94
CA TYR A 167 25.76 9.43 -20.56
C TYR A 167 26.17 10.80 -20.06
N GLU A 168 25.24 11.51 -19.44
CA GLU A 168 25.46 12.73 -18.67
C GLU A 168 24.48 12.79 -17.50
N GLN A 169 24.98 13.06 -16.31
CA GLN A 169 24.14 13.19 -15.14
C GLN A 169 23.24 14.44 -15.23
N GLY A 170 23.72 15.55 -15.78
CA GLY A 170 23.01 16.79 -16.00
C GLY A 170 22.82 17.65 -14.74
N CYS A 171 22.37 17.05 -13.66
CA CYS A 171 22.25 17.68 -12.33
C CYS A 171 22.30 16.59 -11.24
N ASP A 172 22.44 17.01 -9.98
CA ASP A 172 22.24 16.14 -8.83
C ASP A 172 20.73 15.99 -8.48
N PHE A 173 20.42 15.06 -7.55
CA PHE A 173 19.04 14.85 -7.10
C PHE A 173 18.45 16.09 -6.42
N THR A 174 19.18 16.78 -5.55
CA THR A 174 18.63 17.83 -4.70
C THR A 174 19.43 19.15 -4.70
N THR A 175 20.63 19.18 -5.26
CA THR A 175 21.42 20.40 -5.26
C THR A 175 20.89 21.42 -6.25
N PRO A 176 21.07 22.73 -6.01
CA PRO A 176 20.66 23.78 -6.94
C PRO A 176 21.63 23.96 -8.13
N ASP A 177 22.61 23.04 -8.30
CA ASP A 177 23.62 23.14 -9.36
C ASP A 177 23.06 22.70 -10.72
N ALA A 178 23.10 23.61 -11.68
CA ALA A 178 22.66 23.42 -13.06
C ALA A 178 23.84 23.41 -14.07
N THR A 179 25.08 23.44 -13.61
CA THR A 179 26.27 23.67 -14.47
C THR A 179 26.49 22.56 -15.52
N ASN A 180 25.97 21.36 -15.28
CA ASN A 180 26.08 20.24 -16.21
C ASN A 180 24.88 20.07 -17.15
N ILE A 181 23.81 20.83 -17.00
CA ILE A 181 22.64 20.78 -17.90
C ILE A 181 23.04 21.01 -19.38
N PRO A 182 23.91 21.96 -19.74
CA PRO A 182 24.33 22.13 -21.12
C PRO A 182 25.01 20.90 -21.73
N LYS A 183 25.74 20.09 -20.94
CA LYS A 183 26.34 18.85 -21.42
C LYS A 183 25.27 17.79 -21.72
N ALA A 184 24.28 17.67 -20.86
CA ALA A 184 23.14 16.78 -21.07
C ALA A 184 22.34 17.17 -22.31
N VAL A 185 22.06 18.47 -22.51
CA VAL A 185 21.41 18.99 -23.72
C VAL A 185 22.21 18.67 -24.98
N LYS A 186 23.54 18.80 -24.93
CA LYS A 186 24.43 18.42 -26.05
C LYS A 186 24.34 16.93 -26.34
N ALA A 187 24.38 16.07 -25.33
CA ALA A 187 24.23 14.61 -25.49
C ALA A 187 22.85 14.27 -26.09
N ALA A 188 21.78 14.90 -25.59
CA ALA A 188 20.43 14.74 -26.13
C ALA A 188 20.37 15.10 -27.63
N SER A 189 20.89 16.27 -28.01
CA SER A 189 20.89 16.74 -29.41
C SER A 189 21.59 15.79 -30.38
N GLN A 190 22.57 15.03 -29.90
CA GLN A 190 23.36 14.05 -30.67
C GLN A 190 22.75 12.64 -30.71
N SER A 191 21.60 12.43 -30.06
CA SER A 191 20.97 11.10 -29.94
C SER A 191 19.75 10.95 -30.84
N ASP A 192 19.36 9.71 -31.09
CA ASP A 192 18.10 9.35 -31.77
C ASP A 192 16.94 9.41 -30.78
N VAL A 193 17.19 9.01 -29.52
CA VAL A 193 16.25 9.00 -28.41
C VAL A 193 16.96 9.32 -27.10
N VAL A 194 16.27 9.92 -26.18
CA VAL A 194 16.74 10.22 -24.83
C VAL A 194 15.96 9.40 -23.82
N VAL A 195 16.68 8.73 -22.91
CA VAL A 195 16.15 8.09 -21.71
C VAL A 195 16.61 8.92 -20.50
N MET A 196 15.66 9.53 -19.79
CA MET A 196 15.93 10.33 -18.60
C MET A 196 15.49 9.60 -17.35
N VAL A 197 16.34 9.49 -16.33
CA VAL A 197 16.01 8.87 -15.04
C VAL A 197 16.06 9.94 -13.96
N LEU A 198 14.85 10.30 -13.48
CA LEU A 198 14.64 11.38 -12.51
C LEU A 198 13.84 10.84 -11.31
N GLY A 199 13.83 11.56 -10.20
CA GLY A 199 13.00 11.24 -9.04
C GLY A 199 13.70 11.41 -7.70
N ASP A 200 13.48 10.41 -6.83
CA ASP A 200 13.92 10.42 -5.44
C ASP A 200 15.38 10.02 -5.24
N CYS A 201 15.95 10.54 -4.15
CA CYS A 201 17.20 10.10 -3.56
C CYS A 201 16.91 9.39 -2.23
N SER A 202 17.18 8.09 -2.15
CA SER A 202 16.99 7.28 -0.93
C SER A 202 18.28 7.04 -0.14
N THR A 203 19.44 7.27 -0.74
CA THR A 203 20.75 7.11 -0.11
C THR A 203 21.53 8.41 -0.16
N SER A 204 22.34 8.68 0.88
CA SER A 204 23.20 9.86 0.95
C SER A 204 24.68 9.54 0.74
N GLU A 205 25.02 8.31 0.32
CA GLU A 205 26.41 7.87 0.27
C GLU A 205 27.21 8.41 -0.93
N ALA A 206 26.53 8.87 -1.99
CA ALA A 206 27.21 9.25 -3.24
C ALA A 206 27.89 10.63 -3.19
N THR A 207 27.37 11.59 -2.38
CA THR A 207 27.98 12.92 -2.25
C THR A 207 27.68 13.51 -0.87
N ASN A 208 28.66 14.18 -0.27
CA ASN A 208 28.54 14.81 1.07
C ASN A 208 27.48 15.93 1.16
N ASN A 209 26.75 16.25 0.10
CA ASN A 209 25.79 17.35 0.04
C ASN A 209 24.39 16.97 -0.51
N VAL A 210 24.18 15.72 -0.94
CA VAL A 210 22.87 15.27 -1.43
C VAL A 210 21.97 14.92 -0.26
N ARG A 211 20.86 15.63 -0.14
CA ARG A 211 19.85 15.37 0.87
C ARG A 211 18.90 14.26 0.39
N LYS A 212 18.62 13.28 1.25
CA LYS A 212 17.55 12.30 0.98
C LYS A 212 16.22 13.01 0.74
N THR A 213 15.42 12.51 -0.19
CA THR A 213 14.08 13.00 -0.50
C THR A 213 12.98 12.01 -0.12
N CYS A 214 13.35 10.78 0.26
CA CYS A 214 12.45 9.73 0.71
C CYS A 214 13.12 8.87 1.78
N GLY A 215 12.32 8.05 2.47
CA GLY A 215 12.76 7.24 3.60
C GLY A 215 12.31 7.84 4.93
N GLU A 216 12.62 7.16 6.03
CA GLU A 216 12.18 7.56 7.36
C GLU A 216 12.68 8.96 7.74
N ASN A 217 11.76 9.81 8.19
CA ASN A 217 12.01 11.23 8.56
C ASN A 217 12.54 12.12 7.42
N ASN A 218 12.33 11.72 6.16
CA ASN A 218 12.74 12.51 4.99
C ASN A 218 11.52 12.81 4.09
N ASP A 219 10.58 13.58 4.63
CA ASP A 219 9.37 13.99 3.92
C ASP A 219 9.63 15.22 3.04
N TRP A 220 8.96 15.26 1.90
CA TRP A 220 9.02 16.36 0.94
C TRP A 220 7.65 17.02 0.83
N ALA A 221 7.56 18.31 1.07
CA ALA A 221 6.29 19.04 1.17
C ALA A 221 5.60 19.29 -0.18
N THR A 222 6.32 19.13 -1.29
CA THR A 222 5.80 19.35 -2.64
C THR A 222 5.88 18.09 -3.47
N LEU A 223 5.18 18.06 -4.62
CA LEU A 223 5.24 16.97 -5.57
C LEU A 223 6.04 17.30 -6.83
N ILE A 224 6.80 18.40 -6.83
CA ILE A 224 7.72 18.75 -7.92
C ILE A 224 9.03 17.94 -7.81
N LEU A 225 9.67 17.70 -8.94
CA LEU A 225 10.97 17.04 -8.98
C LEU A 225 12.01 17.88 -8.19
N PRO A 226 12.79 17.25 -7.29
CA PRO A 226 13.74 17.95 -6.43
C PRO A 226 14.89 18.60 -7.21
N GLY A 227 15.56 19.60 -6.60
CA GLY A 227 16.76 20.22 -7.14
C GLY A 227 16.52 20.88 -8.50
N LYS A 228 17.35 20.53 -9.48
CA LYS A 228 17.31 21.04 -10.86
C LYS A 228 16.76 20.03 -11.87
N GLN A 229 16.13 18.96 -11.40
CA GLN A 229 15.65 17.89 -12.26
C GLN A 229 14.54 18.37 -13.23
N GLN A 230 13.64 19.27 -12.78
CA GLN A 230 12.61 19.83 -13.65
C GLN A 230 13.22 20.70 -14.74
N GLU A 231 14.21 21.54 -14.40
CA GLU A 231 14.94 22.39 -15.35
C GLU A 231 15.71 21.54 -16.38
N LEU A 232 16.35 20.45 -15.93
CA LEU A 232 17.01 19.50 -16.81
C LEU A 232 16.02 18.85 -17.80
N LEU A 233 14.84 18.40 -17.32
CA LEU A 233 13.81 17.81 -18.15
C LEU A 233 13.34 18.79 -19.25
N GLU A 234 13.01 20.01 -18.86
CA GLU A 234 12.55 21.06 -19.79
C GLU A 234 13.62 21.41 -20.84
N ALA A 235 14.87 21.57 -20.41
CA ALA A 235 15.98 21.86 -21.33
C ALA A 235 16.25 20.72 -22.33
N VAL A 236 16.16 19.47 -21.88
CA VAL A 236 16.35 18.29 -22.76
C VAL A 236 15.17 18.15 -23.73
N CYS A 237 13.93 18.29 -23.27
CA CYS A 237 12.75 18.25 -24.14
C CYS A 237 12.77 19.34 -25.20
N ALA A 238 13.31 20.53 -24.89
CA ALA A 238 13.47 21.64 -25.83
C ALA A 238 14.38 21.32 -27.02
N THR A 239 15.18 20.24 -26.95
CA THR A 239 15.98 19.78 -28.12
C THR A 239 15.13 19.18 -29.24
N GLY A 240 13.84 18.91 -29.00
CA GLY A 240 12.93 18.29 -29.96
C GLY A 240 13.16 16.77 -30.16
N LYS A 241 14.08 16.18 -29.42
CA LYS A 241 14.32 14.72 -29.47
C LYS A 241 13.23 13.97 -28.69
N PRO A 242 12.84 12.75 -29.10
CA PRO A 242 11.90 11.95 -28.34
C PRO A 242 12.50 11.58 -26.98
N VAL A 243 11.78 11.90 -25.91
CA VAL A 243 12.19 11.66 -24.52
C VAL A 243 11.33 10.60 -23.89
N VAL A 244 11.97 9.58 -23.30
CA VAL A 244 11.40 8.61 -22.38
C VAL A 244 11.80 9.02 -20.98
N LEU A 245 10.83 9.41 -20.15
CA LEU A 245 11.06 9.69 -18.74
C LEU A 245 10.87 8.41 -17.93
N ILE A 246 11.85 8.06 -17.10
CA ILE A 246 11.79 7.04 -16.07
C ILE A 246 11.72 7.75 -14.72
N LEU A 247 10.58 7.67 -14.05
CA LEU A 247 10.40 8.18 -12.70
C LEU A 247 10.82 7.10 -11.70
N GLN A 248 11.89 7.35 -10.96
CA GLN A 248 12.39 6.50 -9.89
C GLN A 248 12.00 7.12 -8.54
N ALA A 249 10.86 6.71 -7.98
CA ALA A 249 10.30 7.36 -6.80
C ALA A 249 9.38 6.45 -6.00
N GLY A 250 9.35 6.62 -4.68
CA GLY A 250 8.43 5.91 -3.76
C GLY A 250 7.07 6.59 -3.60
N ARG A 251 6.78 7.65 -4.36
CA ARG A 251 5.56 8.48 -4.26
C ARG A 251 5.15 9.04 -5.62
N PRO A 252 3.91 9.54 -5.78
CA PRO A 252 3.54 10.28 -6.97
C PRO A 252 4.27 11.63 -7.03
N TYR A 253 4.56 12.07 -8.23
CA TYR A 253 5.07 13.39 -8.55
C TYR A 253 4.06 14.15 -9.42
N ASP A 254 4.16 15.49 -9.43
CA ASP A 254 3.50 16.34 -10.41
C ASP A 254 4.17 16.11 -11.78
N LEU A 255 3.51 15.32 -12.60
CA LEU A 255 3.99 14.96 -13.94
C LEU A 255 3.22 15.68 -15.05
N LEU A 256 2.42 16.72 -14.74
CA LEU A 256 1.59 17.37 -15.76
C LEU A 256 2.44 17.87 -16.93
N LYS A 257 3.48 18.65 -16.65
CA LYS A 257 4.41 19.12 -17.70
C LYS A 257 5.14 17.97 -18.40
N ALA A 258 5.58 16.95 -17.64
CA ALA A 258 6.24 15.79 -18.22
C ALA A 258 5.30 15.02 -19.16
N SER A 259 4.01 14.89 -18.80
CA SER A 259 3.02 14.25 -19.65
C SER A 259 2.78 14.98 -20.97
N GLU A 260 2.98 16.30 -21.03
CA GLU A 260 2.87 17.10 -22.24
C GLU A 260 4.12 16.96 -23.13
N MET A 261 5.31 17.02 -22.53
CA MET A 261 6.60 17.13 -23.23
C MET A 261 7.22 15.78 -23.61
N CYS A 262 7.06 14.74 -22.77
CA CYS A 262 7.65 13.43 -23.00
C CYS A 262 6.81 12.58 -23.96
N LYS A 263 7.48 11.74 -24.73
CA LYS A 263 6.82 10.74 -25.60
C LYS A 263 6.43 9.50 -24.85
N ALA A 264 7.20 9.09 -23.84
CA ALA A 264 6.86 7.98 -22.96
C ALA A 264 7.25 8.29 -21.50
N ILE A 265 6.49 7.73 -20.57
CA ILE A 265 6.74 7.86 -19.13
C ILE A 265 6.57 6.47 -18.49
N LEU A 266 7.61 6.04 -17.79
CA LEU A 266 7.61 4.83 -16.97
C LEU A 266 7.79 5.22 -15.49
N VAL A 267 7.09 4.55 -14.59
CA VAL A 267 7.33 4.62 -13.14
C VAL A 267 8.03 3.32 -12.72
N ASN A 268 9.26 3.45 -12.27
CA ASN A 268 10.06 2.32 -11.84
C ASN A 268 9.98 2.05 -10.34
N TRP A 269 9.40 2.97 -9.58
CA TRP A 269 9.41 2.94 -8.12
C TRP A 269 10.84 2.91 -7.56
N LEU A 270 11.10 2.04 -6.58
CA LEU A 270 12.43 1.69 -6.07
C LEU A 270 12.67 0.21 -6.41
N PRO A 271 13.20 -0.11 -7.62
CA PRO A 271 13.06 -1.43 -8.23
C PRO A 271 14.07 -2.48 -7.73
N GLY A 272 14.87 -2.15 -6.69
CA GLY A 272 15.84 -3.07 -6.12
C GLY A 272 17.06 -3.34 -7.03
N GLN A 273 17.85 -4.36 -6.66
CA GLN A 273 19.19 -4.58 -7.28
C GLN A 273 19.18 -4.87 -8.78
N GLU A 274 18.12 -5.46 -9.31
CA GLU A 274 17.99 -5.81 -10.74
C GLU A 274 17.11 -4.81 -11.51
N GLY A 275 16.89 -3.63 -10.94
CA GLY A 275 16.04 -2.59 -11.54
C GLY A 275 16.51 -2.09 -12.89
N GLY A 276 17.81 -1.92 -13.10
CA GLY A 276 18.36 -1.50 -14.40
C GLY A 276 18.08 -2.50 -15.52
N PRO A 277 18.43 -3.79 -15.38
CA PRO A 277 18.06 -4.83 -16.35
C PRO A 277 16.56 -4.94 -16.59
N ALA A 278 15.74 -4.90 -15.53
CA ALA A 278 14.29 -4.94 -15.65
C ALA A 278 13.73 -3.75 -16.46
N THR A 279 14.27 -2.55 -16.23
CA THR A 279 13.92 -1.35 -16.99
C THR A 279 14.31 -1.50 -18.46
N ALA A 280 15.49 -2.04 -18.74
CA ALA A 280 15.93 -2.29 -20.11
C ALA A 280 15.03 -3.31 -20.82
N ASP A 281 14.59 -4.37 -20.13
CA ASP A 281 13.64 -5.36 -20.69
C ASP A 281 12.34 -4.69 -21.14
N VAL A 282 11.82 -3.78 -20.32
CA VAL A 282 10.62 -3.01 -20.70
C VAL A 282 10.93 -2.05 -21.85
N LEU A 283 12.02 -1.27 -21.76
CA LEU A 283 12.34 -0.28 -22.79
C LEU A 283 12.49 -0.89 -24.18
N PHE A 284 13.05 -2.10 -24.29
CA PHE A 284 13.33 -2.77 -25.56
C PHE A 284 12.34 -3.87 -25.92
N GLY A 285 11.27 -4.06 -25.15
CA GLY A 285 10.20 -5.00 -25.46
C GLY A 285 10.52 -6.47 -25.16
N ASP A 286 11.60 -6.77 -24.44
CA ASP A 286 11.85 -8.12 -23.92
C ASP A 286 10.83 -8.51 -22.85
N TYR A 287 10.18 -7.52 -22.26
CA TYR A 287 9.07 -7.66 -21.34
C TYR A 287 7.99 -6.61 -21.60
N ASN A 288 6.74 -7.06 -21.73
CA ASN A 288 5.58 -6.17 -21.89
C ASN A 288 5.13 -5.67 -20.51
N PRO A 289 5.15 -4.35 -20.21
CA PRO A 289 4.78 -3.84 -18.90
C PRO A 289 3.32 -4.16 -18.56
N GLY A 290 3.11 -4.70 -17.36
CA GLY A 290 1.78 -5.05 -16.82
C GLY A 290 1.50 -4.42 -15.46
N GLY A 291 2.39 -3.56 -14.94
CA GLY A 291 2.23 -2.87 -13.67
C GLY A 291 1.04 -1.90 -13.67
N ARG A 292 0.44 -1.72 -12.50
CA ARG A 292 -0.68 -0.78 -12.29
C ARG A 292 -0.39 0.13 -11.11
N LEU A 293 -0.87 1.38 -11.17
CA LEU A 293 -0.67 2.36 -10.12
C LEU A 293 -1.40 1.94 -8.83
N PRO A 294 -0.70 1.79 -7.69
CA PRO A 294 -1.32 1.50 -6.41
C PRO A 294 -1.81 2.76 -5.70
N MET A 295 -1.72 3.91 -6.35
CA MET A 295 -2.15 5.22 -5.84
C MET A 295 -2.52 6.16 -7.00
N THR A 296 -3.28 7.18 -6.69
CA THR A 296 -3.66 8.24 -7.63
C THR A 296 -2.50 9.21 -7.85
N PHE A 297 -2.22 9.60 -9.08
CA PHE A 297 -1.25 10.66 -9.41
C PHE A 297 -1.99 11.96 -9.63
N PRO A 298 -1.77 13.00 -8.80
CA PRO A 298 -2.42 14.30 -8.97
C PRO A 298 -1.83 15.09 -10.14
N ARG A 299 -2.56 16.09 -10.58
CA ARG A 299 -2.06 17.12 -11.51
C ARG A 299 -1.21 18.16 -10.79
N HIS A 300 -1.53 18.41 -9.52
CA HIS A 300 -0.86 19.39 -8.68
C HIS A 300 -1.06 19.05 -7.20
N VAL A 301 -0.09 19.40 -6.35
CA VAL A 301 -0.14 19.17 -4.90
C VAL A 301 -1.41 19.73 -4.23
N GLY A 302 -1.98 20.81 -4.77
CA GLY A 302 -3.23 21.41 -4.28
C GLY A 302 -4.47 20.52 -4.38
N GLN A 303 -4.43 19.40 -5.12
CA GLN A 303 -5.51 18.43 -5.16
C GLN A 303 -5.53 17.50 -3.93
N LEU A 304 -4.44 17.46 -3.14
CA LEU A 304 -4.38 16.54 -2.00
C LEU A 304 -5.29 16.98 -0.84
N PRO A 305 -5.94 16.03 -0.16
CA PRO A 305 -5.90 14.58 -0.34
C PRO A 305 -6.75 14.11 -1.53
N LEU A 306 -6.20 13.24 -2.38
CA LEU A 306 -6.83 12.75 -3.60
C LEU A 306 -6.95 11.23 -3.57
N TYR A 307 -8.00 10.73 -2.91
CA TYR A 307 -8.29 9.30 -2.81
C TYR A 307 -9.20 8.86 -3.95
N TYR A 308 -8.89 7.74 -4.63
CA TYR A 308 -9.79 7.18 -5.65
C TYR A 308 -11.16 6.80 -5.07
N ASN A 309 -11.20 6.42 -3.81
CA ASN A 309 -12.37 5.96 -3.06
C ASN A 309 -12.88 7.01 -2.05
N PHE A 310 -12.85 8.26 -2.40
CA PHE A 310 -13.29 9.36 -1.53
C PHE A 310 -14.81 9.30 -1.23
N LYS A 311 -15.23 10.03 -0.21
CA LYS A 311 -16.65 10.30 0.06
C LYS A 311 -17.03 11.63 -0.54
N THR A 312 -18.14 11.67 -1.30
CA THR A 312 -18.59 12.93 -1.91
C THR A 312 -18.90 14.00 -0.84
N SER A 313 -18.62 15.25 -1.12
CA SER A 313 -19.13 16.38 -0.35
C SER A 313 -20.33 17.02 -1.09
N GLY A 314 -21.07 17.88 -0.46
CA GLY A 314 -22.14 18.64 -1.12
C GLY A 314 -21.61 19.71 -2.08
N ARG A 315 -20.30 19.86 -2.20
CA ARG A 315 -19.64 20.82 -3.07
C ARG A 315 -19.45 20.27 -4.48
N ARG A 316 -19.40 21.18 -5.48
CA ARG A 316 -18.83 20.87 -6.77
C ARG A 316 -17.31 20.72 -6.61
N TYR A 317 -16.76 19.72 -7.30
CA TYR A 317 -15.31 19.48 -7.33
C TYR A 317 -14.75 20.15 -8.58
N GLU A 318 -14.70 21.48 -8.57
CA GLU A 318 -14.19 22.26 -9.68
C GLU A 318 -13.12 23.21 -9.16
N TYR A 319 -11.94 23.19 -9.81
CA TYR A 319 -10.94 24.24 -9.66
C TYR A 319 -11.15 25.28 -10.75
N VAL A 320 -10.77 26.52 -10.49
CA VAL A 320 -10.88 27.62 -11.47
C VAL A 320 -9.82 27.48 -12.56
N ASP A 321 -8.69 26.90 -12.21
CA ASP A 321 -7.44 26.91 -12.97
C ASP A 321 -6.99 25.55 -13.47
N MET A 322 -7.66 24.48 -13.07
CA MET A 322 -7.32 23.14 -13.56
C MET A 322 -8.48 22.14 -13.47
N GLU A 323 -8.33 21.02 -14.14
CA GLU A 323 -9.22 19.89 -14.08
C GLU A 323 -9.27 19.26 -12.67
N PHE A 324 -10.46 18.89 -12.23
CA PHE A 324 -10.67 18.15 -10.97
C PHE A 324 -10.06 16.75 -11.00
N TYR A 325 -10.12 16.08 -12.14
CA TYR A 325 -9.65 14.71 -12.27
C TYR A 325 -8.14 14.59 -12.07
N PRO A 326 -7.66 13.46 -11.51
CA PRO A 326 -6.23 13.20 -11.40
C PRO A 326 -5.57 13.15 -12.78
N LEU A 327 -4.25 13.30 -12.80
CA LEU A 327 -3.49 13.09 -14.04
C LEU A 327 -3.54 11.60 -14.45
N TYR A 328 -3.26 10.70 -13.48
CA TYR A 328 -3.42 9.25 -13.66
C TYR A 328 -4.18 8.66 -12.49
N ARG A 329 -5.13 7.78 -12.79
CA ARG A 329 -6.01 7.16 -11.80
C ARG A 329 -5.35 6.02 -11.07
N PHE A 330 -5.91 5.68 -9.92
CA PHE A 330 -5.61 4.41 -9.25
C PHE A 330 -5.87 3.24 -10.19
N GLY A 331 -4.99 2.24 -10.18
CA GLY A 331 -5.10 1.07 -11.03
C GLY A 331 -4.67 1.28 -12.49
N TYR A 332 -4.33 2.50 -12.90
CA TYR A 332 -3.93 2.81 -14.29
C TYR A 332 -2.55 2.25 -14.64
N GLY A 333 -2.38 1.83 -15.88
CA GLY A 333 -1.12 1.45 -16.51
C GLY A 333 -1.36 0.98 -17.93
N LEU A 334 -0.45 1.33 -18.84
CA LEU A 334 -0.46 0.92 -20.24
C LEU A 334 0.32 -0.38 -20.45
N SER A 335 0.07 -1.02 -21.58
CA SER A 335 0.76 -2.22 -22.06
C SER A 335 1.12 -2.02 -23.54
N TYR A 336 2.03 -2.82 -24.06
CA TYR A 336 2.32 -2.89 -25.51
C TYR A 336 1.21 -3.62 -26.29
N THR A 337 0.24 -4.20 -25.59
CA THR A 337 -0.97 -4.79 -26.17
C THR A 337 -2.22 -4.11 -25.61
N SER A 338 -3.40 -4.53 -26.07
CA SER A 338 -4.67 -3.99 -25.62
C SER A 338 -5.60 -5.10 -25.18
N PHE A 339 -6.40 -4.82 -24.15
CA PHE A 339 -7.36 -5.77 -23.60
C PHE A 339 -8.78 -5.22 -23.70
N GLU A 340 -9.73 -6.11 -23.95
CA GLU A 340 -11.17 -5.83 -23.96
C GLU A 340 -11.87 -6.69 -22.92
N TYR A 341 -12.91 -6.12 -22.29
CA TYR A 341 -13.74 -6.77 -21.29
C TYR A 341 -15.15 -6.98 -21.84
N SER A 342 -15.75 -8.15 -21.56
CA SER A 342 -17.11 -8.51 -21.98
C SER A 342 -17.77 -9.47 -21.00
N ASP A 343 -19.03 -9.83 -21.28
CA ASP A 343 -19.79 -10.93 -20.67
C ASP A 343 -19.85 -10.87 -19.13
N LEU A 344 -20.05 -9.68 -18.56
CA LEU A 344 -20.22 -9.51 -17.13
C LEU A 344 -21.42 -10.30 -16.63
N LYS A 345 -21.20 -11.17 -15.65
CA LYS A 345 -22.23 -11.91 -14.92
C LYS A 345 -22.09 -11.63 -13.44
N ILE A 346 -23.20 -11.29 -12.81
CA ILE A 346 -23.28 -11.02 -11.38
C ILE A 346 -24.37 -11.92 -10.81
N GLN A 347 -24.03 -12.72 -9.81
CA GLN A 347 -24.96 -13.66 -9.20
C GLN A 347 -24.83 -13.63 -7.68
N GLU A 348 -25.90 -13.25 -7.01
CA GLU A 348 -26.06 -13.43 -5.57
C GLU A 348 -26.39 -14.90 -5.28
N LYS A 349 -25.68 -15.49 -4.30
CA LYS A 349 -25.90 -16.86 -3.83
C LYS A 349 -26.82 -16.86 -2.60
N SER A 350 -27.41 -18.00 -2.29
CA SER A 350 -28.30 -18.16 -1.13
C SER A 350 -27.66 -17.88 0.24
N ASN A 351 -26.33 -17.89 0.34
CA ASN A 351 -25.59 -17.53 1.54
C ASN A 351 -25.21 -16.03 1.59
N GLY A 352 -25.67 -15.24 0.61
CA GLY A 352 -25.35 -13.81 0.49
C GLY A 352 -23.99 -13.49 -0.16
N ASN A 353 -23.20 -14.50 -0.55
CA ASN A 353 -22.01 -14.25 -1.36
C ASN A 353 -22.41 -13.79 -2.76
N VAL A 354 -21.60 -12.97 -3.39
CA VAL A 354 -21.81 -12.49 -4.76
C VAL A 354 -20.68 -13.01 -5.64
N MET A 355 -21.04 -13.77 -6.66
CA MET A 355 -20.11 -14.21 -7.70
C MET A 355 -20.14 -13.21 -8.86
N VAL A 356 -18.96 -12.69 -9.21
CA VAL A 356 -18.77 -11.77 -10.34
C VAL A 356 -17.83 -12.40 -11.34
N GLN A 357 -18.24 -12.48 -12.60
CA GLN A 357 -17.44 -13.05 -13.68
C GLN A 357 -17.42 -12.09 -14.88
N ALA A 358 -16.29 -12.03 -15.56
CA ALA A 358 -16.14 -11.29 -16.82
C ALA A 358 -15.14 -12.01 -17.73
N THR A 359 -15.25 -11.76 -19.02
CA THR A 359 -14.29 -12.24 -20.03
C THR A 359 -13.30 -11.13 -20.33
N VAL A 360 -11.99 -11.46 -20.30
CA VAL A 360 -10.90 -10.57 -20.73
C VAL A 360 -10.25 -11.15 -21.96
N LYS A 361 -10.11 -10.34 -23.02
CA LYS A 361 -9.50 -10.73 -24.29
C LYS A 361 -8.32 -9.83 -24.63
N ASN A 362 -7.21 -10.42 -25.04
CA ASN A 362 -6.11 -9.68 -25.66
C ASN A 362 -6.44 -9.42 -27.14
N VAL A 363 -6.68 -8.15 -27.49
CA VAL A 363 -7.02 -7.72 -28.87
C VAL A 363 -5.85 -7.06 -29.58
N GLY A 364 -4.68 -6.98 -28.93
CA GLY A 364 -3.47 -6.41 -29.53
C GLY A 364 -2.57 -7.47 -30.17
N GLY A 365 -1.40 -7.02 -30.60
CA GLY A 365 -0.48 -7.82 -31.44
C GLY A 365 0.60 -8.61 -30.68
N CYS A 366 0.73 -8.47 -29.36
CA CYS A 366 1.71 -9.20 -28.58
C CYS A 366 1.11 -9.77 -27.28
N ALA A 367 1.79 -10.76 -26.71
CA ALA A 367 1.39 -11.30 -25.41
C ALA A 367 1.61 -10.28 -24.29
N GLY A 368 0.76 -10.33 -23.28
CA GLY A 368 0.88 -9.42 -22.15
C GLY A 368 0.05 -9.84 -20.95
N ASP A 369 0.34 -9.18 -19.83
CA ASP A 369 -0.39 -9.37 -18.59
C ASP A 369 -1.44 -8.26 -18.42
N GLU A 370 -2.64 -8.66 -18.02
CA GLU A 370 -3.69 -7.75 -17.58
C GLU A 370 -3.97 -7.96 -16.10
N VAL A 371 -4.26 -6.87 -15.40
CA VAL A 371 -4.72 -6.90 -14.00
C VAL A 371 -6.20 -6.52 -14.00
N ALA A 372 -7.06 -7.53 -14.01
CA ALA A 372 -8.50 -7.33 -13.90
C ALA A 372 -8.86 -6.97 -12.46
N GLN A 373 -9.51 -5.82 -12.26
CA GLN A 373 -9.82 -5.20 -10.99
C GLN A 373 -11.33 -5.14 -10.79
N LEU A 374 -11.82 -5.60 -9.64
CA LEU A 374 -13.23 -5.56 -9.27
C LEU A 374 -13.51 -4.38 -8.34
N TYR A 375 -14.39 -3.49 -8.75
CA TYR A 375 -14.85 -2.34 -7.97
C TYR A 375 -16.34 -2.45 -7.66
N ILE A 376 -16.72 -1.96 -6.47
CA ILE A 376 -18.13 -1.85 -6.06
C ILE A 376 -18.44 -0.42 -5.62
N THR A 377 -19.66 0.02 -5.92
CA THR A 377 -20.28 1.22 -5.36
C THR A 377 -21.61 0.83 -4.76
N ASP A 378 -21.79 1.09 -3.48
CA ASP A 378 -23.09 1.05 -2.83
C ASP A 378 -23.85 2.32 -3.21
N MET A 379 -24.98 2.17 -3.92
CA MET A 379 -25.71 3.30 -4.53
C MET A 379 -26.53 4.08 -3.50
N TYR A 380 -27.08 3.38 -2.52
CA TYR A 380 -27.94 3.96 -1.49
C TYR A 380 -27.74 3.21 -0.17
N ALA A 381 -27.22 3.87 0.84
CA ALA A 381 -26.98 3.31 2.15
C ALA A 381 -27.49 4.24 3.27
N SER A 382 -27.68 3.70 4.47
CA SER A 382 -28.07 4.44 5.67
C SER A 382 -27.07 5.51 6.07
N VAL A 383 -25.81 5.35 5.66
CA VAL A 383 -24.73 6.31 5.87
C VAL A 383 -24.06 6.64 4.54
N LYS A 384 -23.28 7.72 4.52
CA LYS A 384 -22.53 8.09 3.34
C LYS A 384 -21.38 7.12 3.07
N THR A 385 -21.46 6.40 1.97
CA THR A 385 -20.46 5.44 1.47
C THR A 385 -19.39 6.12 0.59
N ARG A 386 -18.40 5.36 0.19
CA ARG A 386 -17.37 5.76 -0.77
C ARG A 386 -17.91 5.71 -2.19
N VAL A 387 -17.36 6.53 -3.08
CA VAL A 387 -17.78 6.57 -4.49
C VAL A 387 -17.53 5.25 -5.21
N MET A 388 -16.52 4.51 -4.79
CA MET A 388 -16.20 3.15 -5.24
C MET A 388 -15.16 2.53 -4.31
N GLU A 389 -15.04 1.23 -4.29
CA GLU A 389 -13.99 0.51 -3.56
C GLU A 389 -13.49 -0.66 -4.39
N LEU A 390 -12.17 -0.80 -4.50
CA LEU A 390 -11.53 -2.02 -5.01
C LEU A 390 -11.76 -3.13 -4.00
N LYS A 391 -12.38 -4.23 -4.43
CA LYS A 391 -12.66 -5.38 -3.56
C LYS A 391 -11.76 -6.56 -3.85
N ASP A 392 -11.38 -6.74 -5.12
CA ASP A 392 -10.50 -7.84 -5.51
C ASP A 392 -9.80 -7.53 -6.83
N PHE A 393 -8.73 -8.25 -7.14
CA PHE A 393 -8.06 -8.18 -8.43
C PHE A 393 -7.37 -9.50 -8.77
N THR A 394 -7.17 -9.76 -10.05
CA THR A 394 -6.40 -10.91 -10.52
C THR A 394 -5.53 -10.54 -11.72
N ARG A 395 -4.30 -11.06 -11.73
CA ARG A 395 -3.37 -10.92 -12.86
C ARG A 395 -3.47 -12.14 -13.75
N ILE A 396 -3.63 -11.92 -15.04
CA ILE A 396 -3.73 -12.97 -16.06
C ILE A 396 -2.79 -12.67 -17.22
N HIS A 397 -2.17 -13.71 -17.76
CA HIS A 397 -1.35 -13.64 -18.97
C HIS A 397 -2.17 -14.11 -20.18
N LEU A 398 -2.15 -13.34 -21.28
CA LEU A 398 -2.92 -13.62 -22.50
C LEU A 398 -2.04 -13.49 -23.74
N GLN A 399 -2.09 -14.50 -24.60
CA GLN A 399 -1.54 -14.44 -25.95
C GLN A 399 -2.41 -13.55 -26.86
N PRO A 400 -1.89 -13.03 -27.99
CA PRO A 400 -2.71 -12.33 -28.97
C PRO A 400 -3.94 -13.14 -29.38
N GLY A 401 -5.13 -12.52 -29.28
CA GLY A 401 -6.41 -13.17 -29.56
C GLY A 401 -6.97 -14.07 -28.47
N GLU A 402 -6.18 -14.42 -27.43
CA GLU A 402 -6.62 -15.26 -26.32
C GLU A 402 -7.64 -14.55 -25.43
N SER A 403 -8.61 -15.30 -24.92
CA SER A 403 -9.60 -14.85 -23.94
C SER A 403 -9.57 -15.74 -22.70
N LYS A 404 -9.73 -15.14 -21.52
CA LYS A 404 -9.89 -15.86 -20.24
C LYS A 404 -11.04 -15.27 -19.45
N ASN A 405 -11.75 -16.15 -18.73
CA ASN A 405 -12.72 -15.72 -17.74
C ASN A 405 -12.00 -15.43 -16.43
N VAL A 406 -12.29 -14.27 -15.84
CA VAL A 406 -11.94 -13.91 -14.48
C VAL A 406 -13.15 -14.07 -13.58
N SER A 407 -12.94 -14.50 -12.34
CA SER A 407 -14.02 -14.78 -11.39
C SER A 407 -13.62 -14.28 -10.02
N PHE A 408 -14.52 -13.55 -9.38
CA PHE A 408 -14.35 -12.98 -8.04
C PHE A 408 -15.52 -13.41 -7.17
N GLU A 409 -15.26 -13.75 -5.92
CA GLU A 409 -16.30 -14.04 -4.94
C GLU A 409 -16.23 -13.03 -3.82
N LEU A 410 -17.30 -12.26 -3.67
CA LEU A 410 -17.46 -11.30 -2.57
C LEU A 410 -18.30 -11.93 -1.48
N THR A 411 -17.80 -11.86 -0.27
CA THR A 411 -18.54 -12.26 0.93
C THR A 411 -19.39 -11.09 1.43
N PRO A 412 -20.38 -11.32 2.32
CA PRO A 412 -21.09 -10.22 2.98
C PRO A 412 -20.17 -9.23 3.69
N TYR A 413 -19.00 -9.67 4.19
CA TYR A 413 -18.03 -8.78 4.80
C TYR A 413 -17.45 -7.76 3.79
N ASP A 414 -17.17 -8.19 2.56
CA ASP A 414 -16.58 -7.34 1.51
C ASP A 414 -17.51 -6.19 1.09
N ILE A 415 -18.82 -6.40 1.16
CA ILE A 415 -19.84 -5.39 0.80
C ILE A 415 -20.45 -4.68 2.02
N SER A 416 -19.97 -5.00 3.23
CA SER A 416 -20.45 -4.40 4.47
C SER A 416 -20.00 -2.96 4.66
N LEU A 417 -20.78 -2.21 5.43
CA LEU A 417 -20.47 -0.86 5.89
C LEU A 417 -20.53 -0.76 7.42
N LEU A 418 -20.00 0.34 7.97
CA LEU A 418 -20.23 0.72 9.35
C LEU A 418 -21.32 1.79 9.36
N ASN A 419 -22.45 1.49 10.03
CA ASN A 419 -23.59 2.40 10.16
C ASN A 419 -23.29 3.56 11.13
N ASP A 420 -24.27 4.41 11.41
CA ASP A 420 -24.16 5.56 12.32
C ASP A 420 -23.88 5.15 13.79
N ARG A 421 -24.19 3.90 14.15
CA ARG A 421 -23.89 3.30 15.45
C ARG A 421 -22.55 2.55 15.47
N MET A 422 -21.78 2.61 14.38
CA MET A 422 -20.54 1.84 14.22
C MET A 422 -20.75 0.32 14.26
N ASP A 423 -21.95 -0.16 13.97
CA ASP A 423 -22.20 -1.57 13.76
C ASP A 423 -21.87 -1.93 12.31
N ARG A 424 -21.22 -3.07 12.12
CA ARG A 424 -20.96 -3.59 10.78
C ARG A 424 -22.21 -4.29 10.26
N VAL A 425 -22.72 -3.80 9.14
CA VAL A 425 -23.95 -4.29 8.53
C VAL A 425 -23.81 -4.42 7.02
N VAL A 426 -24.60 -5.29 6.44
CA VAL A 426 -24.89 -5.31 5.00
C VAL A 426 -26.36 -4.95 4.84
N GLU A 427 -26.64 -3.94 4.07
CA GLU A 427 -27.98 -3.46 3.78
C GLU A 427 -28.45 -3.98 2.42
N LYS A 428 -29.73 -4.26 2.28
CA LYS A 428 -30.36 -4.54 0.97
C LYS A 428 -30.28 -3.29 0.10
N GLY A 429 -30.09 -3.49 -1.18
CA GLY A 429 -30.11 -2.37 -2.11
C GLY A 429 -29.30 -2.58 -3.36
N GLU A 430 -29.20 -1.52 -4.13
CA GLU A 430 -28.51 -1.52 -5.40
C GLU A 430 -27.00 -1.30 -5.24
N PHE A 431 -26.22 -2.21 -5.79
CA PHE A 431 -24.77 -2.09 -5.91
C PHE A 431 -24.39 -2.02 -7.39
N LYS A 432 -23.54 -1.06 -7.71
CA LYS A 432 -22.89 -1.00 -9.01
C LYS A 432 -21.59 -1.80 -8.97
N VAL A 433 -21.48 -2.78 -9.84
CA VAL A 433 -20.35 -3.69 -9.94
C VAL A 433 -19.59 -3.38 -11.23
N MET A 434 -18.27 -3.23 -11.13
CA MET A 434 -17.42 -2.84 -12.25
C MET A 434 -16.18 -3.74 -12.30
N VAL A 435 -15.88 -4.32 -13.47
CA VAL A 435 -14.66 -5.10 -13.70
C VAL A 435 -13.89 -4.46 -14.85
N GLY A 436 -12.61 -4.11 -14.61
CA GLY A 436 -11.80 -3.45 -15.63
C GLY A 436 -10.32 -3.38 -15.28
N GLY A 437 -9.51 -2.82 -16.17
CA GLY A 437 -8.05 -2.70 -16.03
C GLY A 437 -7.57 -1.51 -15.20
N MET A 438 -8.48 -0.70 -14.70
CA MET A 438 -8.20 0.46 -13.83
C MET A 438 -9.47 0.90 -13.09
N SER A 439 -9.34 1.80 -12.11
CA SER A 439 -10.51 2.41 -11.46
C SER A 439 -11.36 3.19 -12.47
N PRO A 440 -12.70 3.07 -12.40
CA PRO A 440 -13.59 3.87 -13.23
C PRO A 440 -13.51 5.36 -12.88
N ASP A 441 -14.04 6.22 -13.77
CA ASP A 441 -14.24 7.62 -13.47
C ASP A 441 -15.35 7.80 -12.45
N TYR A 442 -15.14 8.71 -11.51
CA TYR A 442 -16.23 9.26 -10.74
C TYR A 442 -16.92 10.36 -11.56
N VAL A 443 -18.20 10.18 -11.78
CA VAL A 443 -19.04 11.21 -12.38
C VAL A 443 -20.11 11.60 -11.37
N ALA A 444 -20.21 12.88 -11.03
CA ALA A 444 -21.25 13.39 -10.16
C ALA A 444 -22.65 13.06 -10.75
N LYS A 445 -23.62 12.70 -9.89
CA LYS A 445 -24.96 12.21 -10.30
C LYS A 445 -25.67 13.10 -11.33
N ASP A 446 -25.46 14.40 -11.27
CA ASP A 446 -26.03 15.40 -12.18
C ASP A 446 -25.36 15.44 -13.56
N ARG A 447 -24.23 14.75 -13.74
CA ARG A 447 -23.52 14.57 -15.02
C ARG A 447 -23.56 13.13 -15.52
N ILE A 448 -24.33 12.25 -14.87
CA ILE A 448 -24.50 10.86 -15.28
C ILE A 448 -25.46 10.81 -16.49
N LYS A 449 -24.99 11.24 -17.63
CA LYS A 449 -25.43 10.68 -18.90
C LYS A 449 -24.33 9.73 -19.35
N ASP A 450 -24.54 8.46 -19.09
CA ASP A 450 -23.86 7.31 -19.72
C ASP A 450 -22.39 7.04 -19.42
N SER A 451 -21.72 7.73 -18.50
CA SER A 451 -20.34 7.40 -18.25
C SER A 451 -20.16 6.67 -16.94
N VAL A 452 -20.05 5.40 -17.03
CA VAL A 452 -19.64 4.53 -15.92
C VAL A 452 -18.12 4.44 -15.83
N GLY A 453 -17.44 5.46 -16.29
CA GLY A 453 -16.03 5.60 -16.04
C GLY A 453 -15.07 4.75 -16.85
N TYR A 454 -15.57 4.01 -17.80
CA TYR A 454 -14.76 3.46 -18.87
C TYR A 454 -15.21 4.14 -20.15
N SER A 455 -14.51 5.19 -20.56
CA SER A 455 -14.89 6.06 -21.69
C SER A 455 -14.94 5.36 -23.06
N ASP A 456 -14.45 4.13 -23.11
CA ASP A 456 -14.78 3.16 -24.13
C ASP A 456 -15.16 1.85 -23.43
N ASN A 457 -16.22 1.20 -23.85
CA ASN A 457 -16.73 -0.07 -23.30
C ASN A 457 -15.74 -1.24 -23.37
N LYS A 458 -14.50 -1.00 -23.79
CA LYS A 458 -13.47 -2.00 -24.01
C LYS A 458 -12.56 -2.19 -22.81
N LYS A 459 -12.33 -1.13 -22.01
CA LYS A 459 -11.43 -1.15 -20.85
C LYS A 459 -12.05 -1.65 -19.54
N GLY A 460 -13.34 -1.93 -19.56
CA GLY A 460 -14.09 -2.46 -18.44
C GLY A 460 -15.55 -2.68 -18.74
N VAL A 461 -16.22 -3.40 -17.87
CA VAL A 461 -17.66 -3.70 -17.92
C VAL A 461 -18.32 -3.35 -16.61
N THR A 462 -19.60 -2.97 -16.68
CA THR A 462 -20.38 -2.55 -15.51
C THR A 462 -21.75 -3.19 -15.52
N GLY A 463 -22.23 -3.53 -14.34
CA GLY A 463 -23.58 -4.05 -14.12
C GLY A 463 -24.13 -3.60 -12.78
N MET A 464 -25.42 -3.82 -12.58
CA MET A 464 -26.12 -3.57 -11.33
C MET A 464 -26.45 -4.89 -10.64
N LEU A 465 -26.32 -4.91 -9.33
CA LEU A 465 -26.77 -5.98 -8.44
C LEU A 465 -27.85 -5.39 -7.52
N ASP A 466 -29.02 -6.00 -7.52
CA ASP A 466 -30.05 -5.76 -6.49
C ASP A 466 -29.83 -6.81 -5.39
N TYR A 467 -29.12 -6.41 -4.33
CA TYR A 467 -28.74 -7.30 -3.25
C TYR A 467 -29.87 -7.49 -2.25
N THR A 468 -30.21 -8.75 -1.98
CA THR A 468 -31.45 -9.10 -1.29
C THR A 468 -31.29 -9.54 0.17
N HIS A 469 -30.04 -9.84 0.60
CA HIS A 469 -29.75 -10.26 1.96
C HIS A 469 -29.42 -9.08 2.88
N GLU A 470 -29.63 -9.29 4.17
CA GLU A 470 -29.19 -8.38 5.24
C GLU A 470 -28.33 -9.16 6.23
N PHE A 471 -27.22 -8.54 6.64
CA PHE A 471 -26.32 -9.12 7.64
C PHE A 471 -25.94 -8.06 8.67
N GLY A 472 -25.65 -8.51 9.88
CA GLY A 472 -25.15 -7.63 10.94
C GLY A 472 -24.34 -8.40 11.96
N ALA A 473 -23.32 -7.77 12.52
CA ALA A 473 -22.64 -8.27 13.70
C ALA A 473 -23.43 -7.90 14.95
N ASP A 474 -23.52 -8.81 15.89
CA ASP A 474 -24.11 -8.57 17.20
C ASP A 474 -23.30 -9.29 18.28
N PHE A 475 -23.13 -8.64 19.43
CA PHE A 475 -22.29 -9.17 20.49
C PHE A 475 -23.07 -9.32 21.78
N THR A 476 -22.84 -10.43 22.49
CA THR A 476 -23.34 -10.62 23.85
C THR A 476 -22.19 -10.54 24.85
N LEU A 477 -22.47 -10.04 26.04
CA LEU A 477 -21.58 -10.04 27.18
C LEU A 477 -22.15 -10.95 28.27
N ALA A 478 -21.29 -11.74 28.89
CA ALA A 478 -21.65 -12.52 30.07
C ALA A 478 -20.44 -12.63 31.02
N VAL A 479 -20.71 -12.76 32.33
CA VAL A 479 -19.67 -13.19 33.26
C VAL A 479 -19.45 -14.69 33.06
N SER A 480 -18.25 -15.07 32.65
CA SER A 480 -17.90 -16.48 32.47
C SER A 480 -17.46 -17.13 33.77
N LYS A 481 -16.58 -16.46 34.53
CA LYS A 481 -16.10 -16.92 35.83
C LYS A 481 -15.53 -15.75 36.65
N VAL A 482 -15.45 -15.95 37.96
CA VAL A 482 -14.77 -15.05 38.90
C VAL A 482 -13.72 -15.88 39.65
N GLU A 483 -12.47 -15.44 39.61
CA GLU A 483 -11.35 -16.06 40.32
C GLU A 483 -10.85 -15.12 41.41
N GLU A 484 -10.78 -15.60 42.64
CA GLU A 484 -10.25 -14.82 43.75
C GLU A 484 -8.76 -15.07 43.95
N ASN A 485 -7.99 -14.00 44.03
CA ASN A 485 -6.59 -14.09 44.40
C ASN A 485 -6.47 -13.96 45.94
N LEU A 486 -6.04 -15.05 46.58
CA LEU A 486 -5.96 -15.12 48.03
C LEU A 486 -4.78 -14.30 48.61
N THR A 487 -3.84 -13.87 47.77
CA THR A 487 -2.59 -13.24 48.21
C THR A 487 -2.56 -11.73 48.11
N ASN A 488 -3.38 -11.09 47.27
CA ASN A 488 -3.30 -9.65 46.98
C ASN A 488 -4.62 -8.88 47.06
N ASN A 489 -5.65 -9.44 47.74
CA ASN A 489 -6.97 -8.81 47.85
C ASN A 489 -7.64 -8.40 46.54
N GLN A 490 -7.38 -9.16 45.47
CA GLN A 490 -7.95 -8.94 44.14
C GLN A 490 -8.84 -10.11 43.72
N LYS A 491 -9.81 -9.82 42.85
CA LYS A 491 -10.57 -10.82 42.10
C LYS A 491 -10.45 -10.54 40.61
N THR A 492 -10.33 -11.60 39.82
CA THR A 492 -10.36 -11.52 38.36
C THR A 492 -11.74 -11.93 37.86
N VAL A 493 -12.41 -11.03 37.18
CA VAL A 493 -13.71 -11.32 36.52
C VAL A 493 -13.44 -11.57 35.04
N TRP A 494 -13.83 -12.74 34.59
CA TRP A 494 -13.71 -13.11 33.17
C TRP A 494 -15.01 -12.80 32.45
N ILE A 495 -14.94 -11.91 31.47
CA ILE A 495 -16.06 -11.53 30.64
C ILE A 495 -15.98 -12.32 29.33
N SER A 496 -17.02 -13.10 29.05
CA SER A 496 -17.24 -13.68 27.74
C SER A 496 -17.86 -12.64 26.82
N VAL A 497 -17.24 -12.47 25.66
CA VAL A 497 -17.81 -11.72 24.53
C VAL A 497 -18.03 -12.71 23.41
N LYS A 498 -19.26 -12.83 22.93
CA LYS A 498 -19.61 -13.72 21.83
C LYS A 498 -20.29 -12.96 20.71
N ASN A 499 -19.85 -13.19 19.49
CA ASN A 499 -20.55 -12.69 18.30
C ASN A 499 -21.74 -13.63 18.00
N VAL A 500 -22.95 -13.16 18.27
CA VAL A 500 -24.20 -13.87 17.97
C VAL A 500 -24.84 -13.37 16.67
N GLY A 501 -24.20 -12.43 16.00
CA GLY A 501 -24.61 -11.92 14.70
C GLY A 501 -24.16 -12.81 13.56
N THR A 502 -24.36 -12.33 12.35
CA THR A 502 -24.11 -13.05 11.09
C THR A 502 -22.89 -12.53 10.33
N LEU A 503 -22.22 -11.48 10.84
CA LEU A 503 -21.00 -10.91 10.29
C LEU A 503 -19.85 -10.93 11.30
N MET A 504 -18.63 -11.11 10.80
CA MET A 504 -17.41 -10.82 11.56
C MET A 504 -17.30 -9.33 11.81
N ASP A 505 -16.94 -8.94 13.02
CA ASP A 505 -16.68 -7.55 13.36
C ASP A 505 -15.75 -7.42 14.56
N THR A 506 -15.27 -6.21 14.76
CA THR A 506 -14.39 -5.80 15.85
C THR A 506 -15.17 -5.03 16.91
N GLY A 507 -14.69 -5.06 18.12
CA GLY A 507 -15.24 -4.26 19.20
C GLY A 507 -14.24 -4.09 20.34
N LYS A 508 -14.73 -3.53 21.44
CA LYS A 508 -13.94 -3.37 22.66
C LYS A 508 -14.80 -3.67 23.88
N VAL A 509 -14.19 -4.19 24.95
CA VAL A 509 -14.81 -4.25 26.26
C VAL A 509 -14.18 -3.21 27.16
N GLU A 510 -15.02 -2.42 27.80
CA GLU A 510 -14.65 -1.39 28.78
C GLU A 510 -15.31 -1.69 30.11
N MET A 511 -14.55 -1.52 31.20
CA MET A 511 -15.04 -1.66 32.56
C MET A 511 -15.37 -0.28 33.14
N PHE A 512 -16.47 -0.19 33.86
CA PHE A 512 -16.88 1.00 34.60
C PHE A 512 -17.07 0.64 36.07
N VAL A 513 -16.59 1.51 36.97
CA VAL A 513 -16.78 1.43 38.41
C VAL A 513 -17.44 2.73 38.86
N ASP A 514 -18.58 2.65 39.51
CA ASP A 514 -19.45 3.81 39.86
C ASP A 514 -19.69 4.74 38.68
N GLY A 515 -19.98 4.17 37.51
CA GLY A 515 -20.24 4.91 36.27
C GLY A 515 -19.05 5.60 35.64
N LYS A 516 -17.85 5.47 36.20
CA LYS A 516 -16.61 6.00 35.62
C LYS A 516 -15.80 4.89 35.00
N LYS A 517 -15.25 5.16 33.84
CA LYS A 517 -14.37 4.21 33.15
C LYS A 517 -13.18 3.86 34.05
N ALA A 518 -12.91 2.57 34.20
CA ALA A 518 -11.85 2.04 35.04
C ALA A 518 -11.13 0.88 34.32
N GLY A 519 -9.82 0.81 34.55
CA GLY A 519 -9.00 -0.25 33.95
C GLY A 519 -8.79 -0.12 32.44
N ASP A 520 -8.28 -1.19 31.87
CA ASP A 520 -7.89 -1.23 30.46
C ASP A 520 -9.10 -1.47 29.53
N VAL A 521 -8.96 -0.97 28.30
CA VAL A 521 -9.88 -1.29 27.20
C VAL A 521 -9.32 -2.50 26.46
N VAL A 522 -10.12 -3.55 26.31
CA VAL A 522 -9.68 -4.74 25.57
C VAL A 522 -10.42 -4.83 24.24
N HIS A 523 -9.68 -4.80 23.16
CA HIS A 523 -10.20 -4.93 21.81
C HIS A 523 -10.34 -6.41 21.40
N TYR A 524 -11.33 -6.69 20.57
CA TYR A 524 -11.56 -8.00 20.00
C TYR A 524 -11.99 -7.90 18.54
N GLU A 525 -11.77 -9.01 17.82
CA GLU A 525 -12.32 -9.30 16.51
C GLU A 525 -12.89 -10.71 16.58
N LEU A 526 -14.16 -10.89 16.20
CA LEU A 526 -14.86 -12.17 16.34
C LEU A 526 -15.68 -12.48 15.09
N ALA A 527 -15.48 -13.69 14.55
CA ALA A 527 -16.34 -14.26 13.53
C ALA A 527 -17.73 -14.65 14.12
N PRO A 528 -18.76 -14.86 13.28
CA PRO A 528 -20.05 -15.36 13.72
C PRO A 528 -19.91 -16.64 14.56
N GLY A 529 -20.52 -16.63 15.73
CA GLY A 529 -20.46 -17.72 16.70
C GLY A 529 -19.19 -17.81 17.54
N GLU A 530 -18.15 -17.06 17.23
CA GLU A 530 -16.91 -17.06 18.00
C GLU A 530 -17.08 -16.34 19.35
N GLU A 531 -16.35 -16.84 20.35
CA GLU A 531 -16.36 -16.36 21.73
C GLU A 531 -14.92 -16.08 22.21
N LYS A 532 -14.74 -14.97 22.93
CA LYS A 532 -13.48 -14.58 23.57
C LYS A 532 -13.68 -14.31 25.05
N LEU A 533 -12.80 -14.87 25.88
CA LEU A 533 -12.78 -14.62 27.33
C LEU A 533 -11.77 -13.50 27.64
N ILE A 534 -12.22 -12.47 28.34
CA ILE A 534 -11.44 -11.27 28.66
C ILE A 534 -11.37 -11.11 30.17
N PRO A 535 -10.18 -11.14 30.78
CA PRO A 535 -10.03 -10.95 32.23
C PRO A 535 -9.96 -9.48 32.63
N PHE A 536 -10.65 -9.13 33.69
CA PHE A 536 -10.56 -7.83 34.36
C PHE A 536 -10.27 -8.00 35.85
N ASN A 537 -9.33 -7.24 36.38
CA ASN A 537 -8.96 -7.27 37.80
C ASN A 537 -9.72 -6.20 38.59
N LEU A 538 -10.30 -6.61 39.69
CA LEU A 538 -11.03 -5.76 40.65
C LEU A 538 -10.45 -5.97 42.05
N ASN A 539 -10.45 -4.91 42.89
CA ASN A 539 -10.18 -5.03 44.31
C ASN A 539 -11.37 -5.66 45.02
N LYS A 540 -11.13 -6.60 45.95
CA LYS A 540 -12.19 -7.31 46.68
C LYS A 540 -13.06 -6.40 47.54
N ASP A 541 -12.48 -5.30 48.07
CA ASP A 541 -13.14 -4.38 49.00
C ASP A 541 -14.03 -3.31 48.31
N ASN A 542 -14.32 -3.46 47.04
CA ASN A 542 -15.16 -2.51 46.30
C ASN A 542 -16.64 -2.90 46.43
N ASP A 543 -17.38 -2.25 47.38
CA ASP A 543 -18.84 -2.18 47.40
C ASP A 543 -19.40 -1.29 46.28
N LYS A 544 -18.63 -1.11 45.21
CA LYS A 544 -18.95 -0.21 44.10
C LYS A 544 -19.67 -0.94 43.00
N SER A 545 -20.57 -0.26 42.31
CA SER A 545 -21.23 -0.81 41.13
C SER A 545 -20.21 -1.00 40.01
N VAL A 546 -20.14 -2.20 39.47
CA VAL A 546 -19.28 -2.54 38.35
C VAL A 546 -20.12 -2.88 37.13
N ALA A 547 -19.73 -2.36 35.97
CA ALA A 547 -20.38 -2.69 34.73
C ALA A 547 -19.34 -2.86 33.61
N PHE A 548 -19.63 -3.73 32.66
CA PHE A 548 -18.86 -3.91 31.45
C PHE A 548 -19.69 -3.51 30.24
N THR A 549 -19.07 -2.90 29.28
CA THR A 549 -19.77 -2.48 28.06
C THR A 549 -19.04 -2.98 26.83
N THR A 550 -19.79 -3.33 25.80
CA THR A 550 -19.31 -3.48 24.42
C THR A 550 -20.34 -2.92 23.48
N LYS A 551 -19.95 -2.10 22.50
CA LYS A 551 -20.90 -1.48 21.53
C LYS A 551 -22.19 -1.07 22.22
N TYR A 552 -22.84 -0.49 22.61
CA TYR A 552 -24.11 -0.12 23.25
C TYR A 552 -24.72 -1.16 24.21
N LYS A 553 -24.05 -2.30 24.45
CA LYS A 553 -24.51 -3.28 25.44
C LYS A 553 -23.75 -3.10 26.75
N MET A 554 -24.50 -3.12 27.86
CA MET A 554 -23.98 -2.99 29.22
C MET A 554 -24.32 -4.24 30.02
N LEU A 555 -23.32 -4.79 30.70
CA LEU A 555 -23.44 -5.89 31.64
C LEU A 555 -23.13 -5.35 33.05
N PRO A 556 -24.11 -5.06 33.89
CA PRO A 556 -23.90 -4.73 35.31
C PRO A 556 -23.56 -6.00 36.08
N ILE A 557 -22.66 -5.88 37.08
CA ILE A 557 -22.26 -6.97 37.97
C ILE A 557 -22.39 -6.54 39.42
#